data_1d703ea4a303cf53d1046c10632c8433
#
_entry.id   1d703ea4a303cf53d1046c10632c8433
#
_cell.length_a   1.000
_cell.length_b   1.000
_cell.length_c   1.000
_cell.angle_alpha   90.00
_cell.angle_beta   90.00
_cell.angle_gamma   90.00
#
_symmetry.space_group_name_H-M   'P 1'
#
loop_
_entity.id
_entity.type
_entity.pdbx_description
1 polymer ?
#
loop_
_entity_poly.entity_id
_entity_poly.type
_entity_poly.pdbx_seq_one_letter_code
_entity_poly.pdbx_strand_id
1 'polypeptide(L)'
;MAEKSYWEIQQEQREQEKLNQQLKTKKMVKKILVGIGAFIALVVMFQACERIDAGHVGVKVNQYGDNKGVDDVVAVTGMVFYNPFTTAIYEFPTFIQHKEYKGENSFIVNSKDGSEFSVSPIMNYSVQREKVPAIFSKYRRPLEDIEEGFLKTAVYDAFRLATNKYTADELISNRAVFEVEVRRLLDGQLLKEGFVINQFTSNLIYPETFKKSIEAKNNAVQAALRAENEVKTAEAQAKIKVATAEGNAQAMLTSAKAEAESNRMKQQTLTPLLLQLEYINKWDGKLPVYGTVPQMFKNIQ
;
A
#
# COMPACT_ATOMS: atom_id res chain seq x y z
N MET A 1 -103.39 6.23 47.21
CA MET A 1 -102.08 5.83 46.63
C MET A 1 -102.40 5.50 45.15
N ALA A 2 -101.86 6.29 44.23
CA ALA A 2 -102.10 5.99 42.80
C ALA A 2 -101.19 4.87 42.37
N GLU A 3 -101.73 3.80 41.87
CA GLU A 3 -101.00 2.70 41.23
C GLU A 3 -100.34 3.19 39.95
N LYS A 4 -99.01 3.10 39.82
CA LYS A 4 -98.30 3.46 38.58
C LYS A 4 -98.82 2.54 37.44
N SER A 5 -99.16 3.19 36.34
CA SER A 5 -99.63 2.46 35.14
C SER A 5 -98.54 1.49 34.63
N TYR A 6 -98.93 0.30 34.18
CA TYR A 6 -98.02 -0.72 33.62
C TYR A 6 -97.01 -0.19 32.59
N TRP A 7 -97.43 0.80 31.80
CA TRP A 7 -96.63 1.51 30.81
C TRP A 7 -95.50 2.38 31.44
N GLU A 8 -95.75 2.99 32.58
CA GLU A 8 -94.79 3.84 33.28
C GLU A 8 -93.70 2.93 33.90
N ILE A 9 -94.07 1.78 34.42
CA ILE A 9 -93.15 0.80 34.92
C ILE A 9 -92.25 0.27 33.81
N GLN A 10 -92.75 -0.02 32.63
CA GLN A 10 -92.01 -0.44 31.48
C GLN A 10 -91.08 0.63 30.91
N GLN A 11 -91.46 1.87 30.96
CA GLN A 11 -90.61 3.01 30.57
C GLN A 11 -89.51 3.21 31.54
N GLU A 12 -89.74 3.17 32.83
CA GLU A 12 -88.67 3.22 33.87
C GLU A 12 -87.71 2.08 33.73
N GLN A 13 -88.11 0.84 33.50
CA GLN A 13 -87.25 -0.30 33.22
C GLN A 13 -86.40 -0.11 31.98
N ARG A 14 -86.98 0.38 30.88
CA ARG A 14 -86.18 0.64 29.65
C ARG A 14 -85.16 1.76 29.83
N GLU A 15 -85.51 2.81 30.59
CA GLU A 15 -84.58 3.87 30.93
C GLU A 15 -83.44 3.37 31.85
N GLN A 16 -83.78 2.56 32.82
CA GLN A 16 -82.77 1.91 33.68
C GLN A 16 -81.82 0.96 32.89
N GLU A 17 -82.39 0.18 31.97
CA GLU A 17 -81.57 -0.69 31.08
C GLU A 17 -80.67 0.15 30.16
N LYS A 18 -81.16 1.26 29.56
CA LYS A 18 -80.36 2.16 28.75
C LYS A 18 -79.25 2.82 29.58
N LEU A 19 -79.57 3.28 30.78
CA LEU A 19 -78.59 3.83 31.73
C LEU A 19 -77.53 2.84 32.11
N ASN A 20 -77.94 1.61 32.41
CA ASN A 20 -77.01 0.51 32.76
C ASN A 20 -76.16 0.08 31.58
N GLN A 21 -76.69 0.08 30.35
CA GLN A 21 -75.88 -0.14 29.11
C GLN A 21 -74.91 1.00 28.88
N GLN A 22 -75.30 2.26 29.06
CA GLN A 22 -74.40 3.39 28.94
C GLN A 22 -73.27 3.38 30.00
N LEU A 23 -73.59 2.99 31.23
CA LEU A 23 -72.60 2.83 32.30
C LEU A 23 -71.63 1.66 32.00
N LYS A 24 -72.11 0.55 31.46
CA LYS A 24 -71.27 -0.61 31.06
C LYS A 24 -70.36 -0.20 29.88
N THR A 25 -70.87 0.49 28.86
CA THR A 25 -70.06 0.97 27.73
C THR A 25 -69.04 2.00 28.18
N LYS A 26 -69.38 2.99 29.02
CA LYS A 26 -68.44 3.95 29.59
C LYS A 26 -67.33 3.25 30.39
N LYS A 27 -67.67 2.20 31.20
CA LYS A 27 -66.67 1.41 31.94
C LYS A 27 -65.81 0.58 31.00
N MET A 28 -66.32 0.02 29.92
CA MET A 28 -65.57 -0.71 28.91
C MET A 28 -64.64 0.23 28.15
N VAL A 29 -65.11 1.38 27.68
CA VAL A 29 -64.31 2.38 26.99
C VAL A 29 -63.16 2.88 27.89
N LYS A 30 -63.44 3.14 29.19
CA LYS A 30 -62.39 3.50 30.16
C LYS A 30 -61.35 2.42 30.33
N LYS A 31 -61.72 1.14 30.40
CA LYS A 31 -60.80 0.00 30.47
C LYS A 31 -59.91 -0.13 29.20
N ILE A 32 -60.52 0.06 28.02
CA ILE A 32 -59.82 0.05 26.73
C ILE A 32 -58.84 1.20 26.66
N LEU A 33 -59.20 2.41 27.05
CA LEU A 33 -58.32 3.57 27.11
C LEU A 33 -57.15 3.38 28.04
N VAL A 34 -57.40 2.81 29.23
CA VAL A 34 -56.34 2.45 30.18
C VAL A 34 -55.41 1.38 29.60
N GLY A 35 -55.95 0.35 28.92
CA GLY A 35 -55.17 -0.69 28.26
C GLY A 35 -54.30 -0.10 27.12
N ILE A 36 -54.85 0.77 26.30
CA ILE A 36 -54.07 1.49 25.25
C ILE A 36 -52.98 2.35 25.86
N GLY A 37 -53.30 3.11 26.92
CA GLY A 37 -52.32 3.94 27.62
C GLY A 37 -51.15 3.09 28.22
N ALA A 38 -51.50 1.96 28.86
CA ALA A 38 -50.50 1.04 29.38
C ALA A 38 -49.63 0.42 28.27
N PHE A 39 -50.22 0.07 27.14
CA PHE A 39 -49.49 -0.45 25.98
C PHE A 39 -48.53 0.60 25.40
N ILE A 40 -48.97 1.84 25.22
CA ILE A 40 -48.13 2.94 24.77
C ILE A 40 -46.99 3.21 25.75
N ALA A 41 -47.25 3.20 27.08
CA ALA A 41 -46.22 3.38 28.10
C ALA A 41 -45.18 2.26 28.05
N LEU A 42 -45.61 1.03 27.79
CA LEU A 42 -44.72 -0.14 27.64
C LEU A 42 -43.85 -0.02 26.40
N VAL A 43 -44.40 0.40 25.26
CA VAL A 43 -43.64 0.64 24.01
C VAL A 43 -42.59 1.74 24.21
N VAL A 44 -42.96 2.86 24.85
CA VAL A 44 -42.04 3.95 25.18
C VAL A 44 -40.93 3.49 26.13
N MET A 45 -41.27 2.65 27.11
CA MET A 45 -40.29 2.09 28.03
C MET A 45 -39.26 1.19 27.32
N PHE A 46 -39.67 0.41 26.33
CA PHE A 46 -38.74 -0.39 25.51
C PHE A 46 -37.86 0.48 24.61
N GLN A 47 -38.32 1.61 24.12
CA GLN A 47 -37.54 2.54 23.29
C GLN A 47 -36.63 3.46 24.12
N ALA A 48 -36.77 3.51 25.42
CA ALA A 48 -35.98 4.35 26.32
C ALA A 48 -34.62 3.74 26.71
N CYS A 49 -34.29 2.57 26.17
CA CYS A 49 -33.04 1.85 26.47
C CYS A 49 -32.33 1.50 25.16
N GLU A 50 -31.10 1.95 25.04
CA GLU A 50 -30.22 1.63 23.91
C GLU A 50 -28.95 0.96 24.40
N ARG A 51 -28.52 -0.06 23.69
CA ARG A 51 -27.30 -0.79 23.98
C ARG A 51 -26.22 -0.36 22.98
N ILE A 52 -25.21 0.28 23.50
CA ILE A 52 -24.02 0.67 22.71
C ILE A 52 -23.13 -0.56 22.58
N ASP A 53 -22.80 -0.92 21.36
CA ASP A 53 -21.99 -2.10 21.06
C ASP A 53 -20.56 -1.97 21.57
N ALA A 54 -19.92 -3.13 21.83
CA ALA A 54 -18.54 -3.18 22.25
C ALA A 54 -17.62 -2.56 21.17
N GLY A 55 -16.74 -1.66 21.56
CA GLY A 55 -15.88 -0.92 20.64
C GLY A 55 -16.51 0.36 20.08
N HIS A 56 -17.75 0.69 20.48
CA HIS A 56 -18.38 1.98 20.17
C HIS A 56 -18.42 2.89 21.40
N VAL A 57 -18.49 4.17 21.15
CA VAL A 57 -18.82 5.20 22.13
C VAL A 57 -20.06 5.91 21.67
N GLY A 58 -21.11 5.89 22.49
CA GLY A 58 -22.33 6.66 22.27
C GLY A 58 -22.13 8.11 22.71
N VAL A 59 -22.59 9.02 21.89
CA VAL A 59 -22.68 10.46 22.22
C VAL A 59 -24.13 10.78 22.49
N LYS A 60 -24.42 11.10 23.76
CA LYS A 60 -25.75 11.49 24.20
C LYS A 60 -25.92 12.99 24.03
N VAL A 61 -26.93 13.40 23.29
CA VAL A 61 -27.22 14.80 22.95
C VAL A 61 -28.64 15.17 23.32
N ASN A 62 -28.81 16.18 24.16
CA ASN A 62 -30.12 16.72 24.53
C ASN A 62 -30.61 17.66 23.40
N GLN A 63 -31.75 17.32 22.79
CA GLN A 63 -32.36 18.11 21.74
C GLN A 63 -33.27 19.22 22.24
N TYR A 64 -33.82 19.06 23.47
CA TYR A 64 -34.78 19.98 24.08
C TYR A 64 -34.43 20.25 25.55
N GLY A 65 -34.83 21.37 26.09
CA GLY A 65 -34.60 21.77 27.48
C GLY A 65 -33.59 22.92 27.60
N ASP A 66 -33.33 23.33 28.86
CA ASP A 66 -32.39 24.43 29.16
C ASP A 66 -30.93 24.08 28.82
N ASN A 67 -30.58 22.78 28.82
CA ASN A 67 -29.25 22.24 28.48
C ASN A 67 -29.23 21.66 27.05
N LYS A 68 -29.95 22.27 26.12
CA LYS A 68 -29.90 21.83 24.73
C LYS A 68 -28.64 22.30 24.05
N GLY A 69 -28.00 21.39 23.31
CA GLY A 69 -26.89 21.75 22.41
C GLY A 69 -25.57 21.11 22.75
N VAL A 70 -24.50 21.76 22.32
CA VAL A 70 -23.14 21.22 22.30
C VAL A 70 -22.48 21.14 23.68
N ASP A 71 -22.97 21.89 24.65
CA ASP A 71 -22.33 21.99 25.95
C ASP A 71 -22.61 20.79 26.88
N ASP A 72 -23.58 19.94 26.53
CA ASP A 72 -23.99 18.76 27.28
C ASP A 72 -23.81 17.45 26.49
N VAL A 73 -22.69 17.34 25.77
CA VAL A 73 -22.34 16.13 25.01
C VAL A 73 -21.55 15.19 25.89
N VAL A 74 -22.16 14.08 26.28
CA VAL A 74 -21.56 13.10 27.19
C VAL A 74 -21.26 11.80 26.45
N ALA A 75 -20.02 11.29 26.61
CA ALA A 75 -19.66 9.97 26.14
C ALA A 75 -20.24 8.89 27.05
N VAL A 76 -20.98 7.95 26.47
CA VAL A 76 -21.64 6.85 27.18
C VAL A 76 -21.26 5.50 26.55
N THR A 77 -21.27 4.45 27.35
CA THR A 77 -20.95 3.08 26.91
C THR A 77 -21.84 2.08 27.61
N GLY A 78 -22.10 0.95 26.98
CA GLY A 78 -22.93 -0.11 27.52
C GLY A 78 -24.43 0.17 27.37
N MET A 79 -25.23 -0.17 28.39
CA MET A 79 -26.66 0.04 28.35
C MET A 79 -27.00 1.45 28.87
N VAL A 80 -27.64 2.26 28.04
CA VAL A 80 -27.96 3.65 28.33
C VAL A 80 -29.46 3.85 28.33
N PHE A 81 -29.95 4.43 29.42
CA PHE A 81 -31.36 4.86 29.52
C PHE A 81 -31.48 6.32 29.14
N TYR A 82 -32.38 6.62 28.21
CA TYR A 82 -32.60 7.98 27.74
C TYR A 82 -34.08 8.20 27.37
N ASN A 83 -34.46 9.45 27.25
CA ASN A 83 -35.80 9.78 26.79
C ASN A 83 -35.76 9.96 25.26
N PRO A 84 -36.40 9.08 24.47
CA PRO A 84 -36.33 9.11 23.01
C PRO A 84 -36.94 10.38 22.40
N PHE A 85 -37.78 11.12 23.14
CA PHE A 85 -38.39 12.36 22.68
C PHE A 85 -37.49 13.61 22.86
N THR A 86 -36.52 13.53 23.77
CA THR A 86 -35.71 14.72 24.11
C THR A 86 -34.22 14.52 23.88
N THR A 87 -33.79 13.29 23.66
CA THR A 87 -32.38 12.94 23.58
C THR A 87 -32.13 12.04 22.36
N ALA A 88 -31.03 12.26 21.66
CA ALA A 88 -30.53 11.39 20.61
C ALA A 88 -29.18 10.81 21.03
N ILE A 89 -28.89 9.57 20.59
CA ILE A 89 -27.60 8.92 20.79
C ILE A 89 -26.99 8.70 19.38
N TYR A 90 -25.73 9.11 19.25
CA TYR A 90 -24.93 8.86 18.06
C TYR A 90 -23.77 7.94 18.44
N GLU A 91 -23.61 6.85 17.71
CA GLU A 91 -22.55 5.88 17.96
C GLU A 91 -21.33 6.17 17.10
N PHE A 92 -20.15 6.13 17.75
CA PHE A 92 -18.86 6.28 17.08
C PHE A 92 -18.02 5.03 17.32
N PRO A 93 -17.61 4.29 16.27
CA PRO A 93 -16.68 3.19 16.40
C PRO A 93 -15.29 3.72 16.80
N THR A 94 -14.70 3.09 17.83
CA THR A 94 -13.35 3.43 18.29
C THR A 94 -12.31 2.38 17.90
N PHE A 95 -12.75 1.30 17.24
CA PHE A 95 -11.88 0.31 16.61
C PHE A 95 -11.41 0.79 15.24
N ILE A 96 -10.43 0.10 14.66
CA ILE A 96 -9.82 0.48 13.37
C ILE A 96 -10.87 0.43 12.26
N GLN A 97 -11.07 1.56 11.60
CA GLN A 97 -11.89 1.73 10.41
C GLN A 97 -11.00 1.66 9.17
N HIS A 98 -11.56 1.11 8.09
CA HIS A 98 -10.91 1.02 6.80
C HIS A 98 -11.59 1.95 5.81
N LYS A 99 -10.84 2.88 5.21
CA LYS A 99 -11.34 3.78 4.17
C LYS A 99 -10.46 3.70 2.93
N GLU A 100 -11.07 3.37 1.81
CA GLU A 100 -10.43 3.35 0.49
C GLU A 100 -11.03 4.44 -0.39
N TYR A 101 -10.19 5.28 -0.98
CA TYR A 101 -10.61 6.31 -1.94
C TYR A 101 -10.29 5.83 -3.35
N LYS A 102 -11.27 5.16 -4.01
CA LYS A 102 -11.09 4.51 -5.31
C LYS A 102 -12.18 4.92 -6.31
N GLY A 103 -11.88 4.84 -7.60
CA GLY A 103 -12.82 5.18 -8.67
C GLY A 103 -13.18 6.66 -8.66
N GLU A 104 -14.47 6.99 -8.53
CA GLU A 104 -14.96 8.37 -8.47
C GLU A 104 -14.48 9.15 -7.23
N ASN A 105 -14.05 8.43 -6.19
CA ASN A 105 -13.49 9.03 -4.98
C ASN A 105 -11.96 9.18 -5.02
N SER A 106 -11.30 8.82 -6.14
CA SER A 106 -9.89 9.09 -6.33
C SER A 106 -9.63 10.59 -6.46
N PHE A 107 -8.43 11.02 -6.08
CA PHE A 107 -8.03 12.42 -6.17
C PHE A 107 -7.12 12.64 -7.38
N ILE A 108 -7.26 13.79 -8.04
CA ILE A 108 -6.31 14.27 -9.03
C ILE A 108 -5.45 15.34 -8.36
N VAL A 109 -4.14 15.16 -8.37
CA VAL A 109 -3.15 16.08 -7.79
C VAL A 109 -2.06 16.38 -8.79
N ASN A 110 -1.48 17.56 -8.71
CA ASN A 110 -0.43 18.01 -9.61
C ASN A 110 0.91 18.06 -8.89
N SER A 111 1.96 17.60 -9.58
CA SER A 111 3.34 17.74 -9.14
C SER A 111 3.85 19.16 -9.37
N LYS A 112 5.06 19.45 -8.87
CA LYS A 112 5.73 20.76 -9.01
C LYS A 112 5.92 21.19 -10.49
N ASP A 113 6.12 20.23 -11.38
CA ASP A 113 6.29 20.44 -12.83
C ASP A 113 4.97 20.42 -13.62
N GLY A 114 3.82 20.40 -12.91
CA GLY A 114 2.49 20.43 -13.51
C GLY A 114 1.97 19.11 -14.05
N SER A 115 2.66 17.99 -13.81
CA SER A 115 2.18 16.67 -14.21
C SER A 115 1.03 16.23 -13.31
N GLU A 116 -0.04 15.70 -13.91
CA GLU A 116 -1.22 15.20 -13.19
C GLU A 116 -1.03 13.74 -12.74
N PHE A 117 -1.42 13.46 -11.50
CA PHE A 117 -1.42 12.11 -10.91
C PHE A 117 -2.78 11.80 -10.33
N SER A 118 -3.27 10.58 -10.57
CA SER A 118 -4.43 10.06 -9.86
C SER A 118 -3.96 9.32 -8.61
N VAL A 119 -4.60 9.60 -7.48
CA VAL A 119 -4.25 9.02 -6.18
C VAL A 119 -5.47 8.30 -5.61
N SER A 120 -5.30 7.05 -5.24
CA SER A 120 -6.33 6.19 -4.65
C SER A 120 -5.87 5.69 -3.28
N PRO A 121 -5.74 6.59 -2.27
CA PRO A 121 -5.17 6.22 -0.99
C PRO A 121 -6.06 5.26 -0.22
N ILE A 122 -5.40 4.42 0.58
CA ILE A 122 -6.04 3.53 1.54
C ILE A 122 -5.57 3.94 2.92
N MET A 123 -6.51 4.16 3.82
CA MET A 123 -6.24 4.59 5.18
C MET A 123 -6.99 3.72 6.18
N ASN A 124 -6.25 3.15 7.13
CA ASN A 124 -6.81 2.54 8.33
C ASN A 124 -6.62 3.52 9.47
N TYR A 125 -7.70 3.92 10.10
CA TYR A 125 -7.68 4.89 11.18
C TYR A 125 -8.59 4.46 12.34
N SER A 126 -8.40 5.07 13.49
CA SER A 126 -9.26 4.89 14.67
C SER A 126 -9.58 6.23 15.30
N VAL A 127 -10.71 6.31 15.99
CA VAL A 127 -11.15 7.52 16.69
C VAL A 127 -10.74 7.40 18.17
N GLN A 128 -10.11 8.45 18.70
CA GLN A 128 -9.78 8.53 20.12
C GLN A 128 -11.06 8.68 20.94
N ARG A 129 -11.31 7.72 21.84
CA ARG A 129 -12.51 7.66 22.67
C ARG A 129 -12.78 8.97 23.41
N GLU A 130 -11.74 9.57 23.98
CA GLU A 130 -11.82 10.79 24.79
C GLU A 130 -12.16 12.03 23.96
N LYS A 131 -11.91 11.96 22.64
CA LYS A 131 -12.15 13.05 21.70
C LYS A 131 -13.52 12.98 21.03
N VAL A 132 -14.23 11.85 21.11
CA VAL A 132 -15.53 11.65 20.46
C VAL A 132 -16.54 12.76 20.80
N PRO A 133 -16.72 13.20 22.06
CA PRO A 133 -17.62 14.32 22.36
C PRO A 133 -17.21 15.62 21.66
N ALA A 134 -15.92 15.93 21.63
CA ALA A 134 -15.40 17.13 20.97
C ALA A 134 -15.59 17.07 19.44
N ILE A 135 -15.35 15.89 18.83
CA ILE A 135 -15.61 15.64 17.39
C ILE A 135 -17.09 15.89 17.11
N PHE A 136 -17.99 15.27 17.87
CA PHE A 136 -19.41 15.46 17.66
C PHE A 136 -19.86 16.93 17.87
N SER A 137 -19.36 17.58 18.91
CA SER A 137 -19.64 18.99 19.20
C SER A 137 -19.27 19.90 18.02
N LYS A 138 -18.14 19.58 17.35
CA LYS A 138 -17.63 20.37 16.21
C LYS A 138 -18.39 20.11 14.93
N TYR A 139 -18.62 18.84 14.56
CA TYR A 139 -19.18 18.46 13.27
C TYR A 139 -20.68 18.23 13.30
N ARG A 140 -21.26 17.82 14.43
CA ARG A 140 -22.68 17.53 14.65
C ARG A 140 -23.26 16.54 13.64
N ARG A 141 -22.48 15.55 13.24
CA ARG A 141 -22.81 14.53 12.24
C ARG A 141 -22.29 13.18 12.66
N PRO A 142 -22.86 12.07 12.15
CA PRO A 142 -22.32 10.74 12.33
C PRO A 142 -20.94 10.63 11.66
N LEU A 143 -20.20 9.58 12.00
CA LEU A 143 -18.82 9.39 11.54
C LEU A 143 -18.72 9.29 10.02
N GLU A 144 -19.66 8.63 9.36
CA GLU A 144 -19.69 8.44 7.92
C GLU A 144 -19.73 9.79 7.16
N ASP A 145 -20.51 10.74 7.65
CA ASP A 145 -20.56 12.08 7.06
C ASP A 145 -19.25 12.86 7.30
N ILE A 146 -18.60 12.65 8.46
CA ILE A 146 -17.29 13.25 8.76
C ILE A 146 -16.21 12.65 7.86
N GLU A 147 -16.30 11.37 7.56
CA GLU A 147 -15.40 10.69 6.61
C GLU A 147 -15.49 11.29 5.20
N GLU A 148 -16.71 11.43 4.67
CA GLU A 148 -16.95 11.95 3.32
C GLU A 148 -16.64 13.46 3.22
N GLY A 149 -16.75 14.18 4.31
CA GLY A 149 -16.44 15.61 4.36
C GLY A 149 -15.01 15.90 4.79
N PHE A 150 -14.78 15.89 6.10
CA PHE A 150 -13.52 16.33 6.70
C PHE A 150 -12.34 15.42 6.38
N LEU A 151 -12.47 14.08 6.58
CA LEU A 151 -11.35 13.17 6.37
C LEU A 151 -10.92 13.16 4.89
N LYS A 152 -11.89 13.11 3.99
CA LYS A 152 -11.62 13.15 2.54
C LYS A 152 -10.88 14.43 2.14
N THR A 153 -11.32 15.57 2.65
CA THR A 153 -10.67 16.87 2.38
C THR A 153 -9.26 16.91 2.97
N ALA A 154 -9.06 16.45 4.20
CA ALA A 154 -7.75 16.41 4.83
C ALA A 154 -6.76 15.53 4.06
N VAL A 155 -7.21 14.36 3.58
CA VAL A 155 -6.41 13.46 2.73
C VAL A 155 -6.04 14.16 1.43
N TYR A 156 -7.01 14.76 0.74
CA TYR A 156 -6.76 15.51 -0.50
C TYR A 156 -5.74 16.64 -0.31
N ASP A 157 -5.91 17.45 0.73
CA ASP A 157 -5.01 18.57 1.03
C ASP A 157 -3.59 18.10 1.36
N ALA A 158 -3.44 17.03 2.13
CA ALA A 158 -2.13 16.47 2.43
C ALA A 158 -1.41 16.00 1.16
N PHE A 159 -2.12 15.32 0.25
CA PHE A 159 -1.55 14.93 -1.03
C PHE A 159 -1.20 16.14 -1.88
N ARG A 160 -2.11 17.11 -2.02
CA ARG A 160 -1.87 18.33 -2.79
C ARG A 160 -0.66 19.12 -2.30
N LEU A 161 -0.52 19.26 -0.99
CA LEU A 161 0.63 19.97 -0.38
C LEU A 161 1.94 19.20 -0.52
N ALA A 162 1.89 17.88 -0.43
CA ALA A 162 3.08 17.05 -0.60
C ALA A 162 3.52 16.99 -2.06
N THR A 163 2.61 16.67 -3.01
CA THR A 163 2.95 16.54 -4.44
C THR A 163 3.51 17.81 -5.04
N ASN A 164 3.04 18.99 -4.63
CA ASN A 164 3.57 20.27 -5.10
C ASN A 164 5.04 20.54 -4.74
N LYS A 165 5.63 19.76 -3.84
CA LYS A 165 7.06 19.87 -3.48
C LYS A 165 7.97 19.06 -4.38
N TYR A 166 7.46 18.06 -5.06
CA TYR A 166 8.21 17.09 -5.85
C TYR A 166 7.89 17.20 -7.34
N THR A 167 8.89 17.00 -8.19
CA THR A 167 8.69 16.77 -9.62
C THR A 167 8.16 15.35 -9.86
N ALA A 168 7.64 15.09 -11.05
CA ALA A 168 7.13 13.78 -11.42
C ALA A 168 8.21 12.67 -11.31
N ASP A 169 9.44 12.96 -11.73
CA ASP A 169 10.60 12.06 -11.60
C ASP A 169 10.94 11.76 -10.12
N GLU A 170 10.89 12.79 -9.26
CA GLU A 170 11.15 12.63 -7.81
C GLU A 170 10.06 11.84 -7.09
N LEU A 171 8.79 11.97 -7.49
CA LEU A 171 7.69 11.19 -6.94
C LEU A 171 7.86 9.68 -7.20
N ILE A 172 8.53 9.31 -8.29
CA ILE A 172 8.82 7.91 -8.63
C ILE A 172 10.05 7.42 -7.87
N SER A 173 11.15 8.17 -7.98
CA SER A 173 12.45 7.76 -7.43
C SER A 173 12.47 7.80 -5.89
N ASN A 174 11.73 8.74 -5.28
CA ASN A 174 11.69 8.98 -3.84
C ASN A 174 10.33 8.68 -3.22
N ARG A 175 9.59 7.72 -3.76
CA ARG A 175 8.22 7.36 -3.32
C ARG A 175 8.11 7.18 -1.81
N ALA A 176 9.07 6.50 -1.18
CA ALA A 176 9.05 6.26 0.26
C ALA A 176 9.12 7.57 1.07
N VAL A 177 9.94 8.53 0.65
CA VAL A 177 10.06 9.85 1.29
C VAL A 177 8.77 10.64 1.14
N PHE A 178 8.19 10.60 -0.05
CA PHE A 178 6.89 11.23 -0.33
C PHE A 178 5.77 10.66 0.56
N GLU A 179 5.67 9.34 0.69
CA GLU A 179 4.65 8.70 1.54
C GLU A 179 4.81 9.09 3.02
N VAL A 180 6.03 9.17 3.52
CA VAL A 180 6.33 9.65 4.88
C VAL A 180 5.89 11.11 5.06
N GLU A 181 6.14 11.97 4.08
CA GLU A 181 5.74 13.38 4.14
C GLU A 181 4.22 13.55 4.10
N VAL A 182 3.50 12.81 3.24
CA VAL A 182 2.03 12.81 3.21
C VAL A 182 1.48 12.36 4.56
N ARG A 183 2.00 11.26 5.12
CA ARG A 183 1.60 10.75 6.42
C ARG A 183 1.84 11.78 7.52
N ARG A 184 2.99 12.45 7.53
CA ARG A 184 3.32 13.50 8.50
C ARG A 184 2.32 14.65 8.47
N LEU A 185 1.92 15.09 7.26
CA LEU A 185 0.93 16.15 7.09
C LEU A 185 -0.44 15.71 7.59
N LEU A 186 -0.85 14.49 7.27
CA LEU A 186 -2.11 13.89 7.72
C LEU A 186 -2.14 13.74 9.25
N ASP A 187 -1.10 13.14 9.85
CA ASP A 187 -1.00 12.98 11.30
C ASP A 187 -1.09 14.33 12.02
N GLY A 188 -0.42 15.35 11.46
CA GLY A 188 -0.46 16.70 12.02
C GLY A 188 -1.84 17.36 12.03
N GLN A 189 -2.71 17.02 11.09
CA GLN A 189 -4.09 17.53 11.03
C GLN A 189 -5.06 16.64 11.80
N LEU A 190 -5.02 15.33 11.57
CA LEU A 190 -6.01 14.38 12.06
C LEU A 190 -5.88 14.12 13.56
N LEU A 191 -4.65 14.04 14.09
CA LEU A 191 -4.42 13.81 15.52
C LEU A 191 -5.00 14.93 16.41
N LYS A 192 -4.95 16.18 15.95
CA LYS A 192 -5.55 17.33 16.65
C LYS A 192 -7.05 17.19 16.78
N GLU A 193 -7.69 16.63 15.77
CA GLU A 193 -9.14 16.40 15.72
C GLU A 193 -9.56 15.09 16.41
N GLY A 194 -8.62 14.26 16.85
CA GLY A 194 -8.89 13.01 17.56
C GLY A 194 -8.94 11.77 16.69
N PHE A 195 -8.43 11.84 15.46
CA PHE A 195 -8.27 10.70 14.57
C PHE A 195 -6.81 10.24 14.56
N VAL A 196 -6.60 8.94 14.70
CA VAL A 196 -5.26 8.31 14.70
C VAL A 196 -5.12 7.45 13.46
N ILE A 197 -4.09 7.71 12.64
CA ILE A 197 -3.78 6.90 11.46
C ILE A 197 -2.96 5.68 11.90
N ASN A 198 -3.56 4.50 11.80
CA ASN A 198 -2.89 3.23 12.08
C ASN A 198 -2.03 2.78 10.90
N GLN A 199 -2.59 2.84 9.68
CA GLN A 199 -1.90 2.48 8.45
C GLN A 199 -2.33 3.40 7.32
N PHE A 200 -1.37 3.73 6.43
CA PHE A 200 -1.60 4.58 5.29
C PHE A 200 -0.81 4.08 4.08
N THR A 201 -1.46 4.06 2.92
CA THR A 201 -0.84 3.70 1.63
C THR A 201 -1.28 4.71 0.59
N SER A 202 -0.34 5.30 -0.13
CA SER A 202 -0.61 6.40 -1.06
C SER A 202 -1.27 5.96 -2.37
N ASN A 203 -0.96 4.77 -2.87
CA ASN A 203 -1.42 4.22 -4.14
C ASN A 203 -1.48 5.26 -5.28
N LEU A 204 -0.28 5.77 -5.66
CA LEU A 204 -0.12 6.78 -6.72
C LEU A 204 -0.21 6.10 -8.09
N ILE A 205 -1.11 6.59 -8.95
CA ILE A 205 -1.34 6.08 -10.30
C ILE A 205 -0.80 7.10 -11.30
N TYR A 206 0.13 6.67 -12.15
CA TYR A 206 0.78 7.51 -13.15
C TYR A 206 -0.03 7.56 -14.45
N PRO A 207 -0.12 8.71 -15.13
CA PRO A 207 -0.70 8.81 -16.46
C PRO A 207 0.04 7.91 -17.46
N GLU A 208 -0.66 7.33 -18.42
CA GLU A 208 -0.07 6.47 -19.45
C GLU A 208 0.98 7.19 -20.32
N THR A 209 0.78 8.48 -20.58
CA THR A 209 1.75 9.32 -21.31
C THR A 209 3.07 9.42 -20.55
N PHE A 210 3.02 9.52 -19.23
CA PHE A 210 4.19 9.61 -18.38
C PHE A 210 4.92 8.26 -18.27
N LYS A 211 4.20 7.16 -18.15
CA LYS A 211 4.78 5.80 -18.20
C LYS A 211 5.57 5.57 -19.49
N LYS A 212 4.98 5.93 -20.64
CA LYS A 212 5.67 5.84 -21.93
C LYS A 212 6.94 6.70 -22.02
N SER A 213 6.91 7.89 -21.44
CA SER A 213 8.09 8.78 -21.39
C SER A 213 9.20 8.19 -20.52
N ILE A 214 8.86 7.60 -19.38
CA ILE A 214 9.83 6.90 -18.52
C ILE A 214 10.41 5.68 -19.20
N GLU A 215 9.57 4.86 -19.86
CA GLU A 215 10.03 3.71 -20.63
C GLU A 215 10.98 4.12 -21.75
N ALA A 216 10.66 5.19 -22.50
CA ALA A 216 11.52 5.73 -23.54
C ALA A 216 12.87 6.22 -22.96
N LYS A 217 12.84 6.96 -21.83
CA LYS A 217 14.04 7.40 -21.12
C LYS A 217 14.89 6.24 -20.64
N ASN A 218 14.27 5.23 -19.99
CA ASN A 218 14.97 4.05 -19.52
C ASN A 218 15.60 3.25 -20.69
N ASN A 219 14.87 3.09 -21.79
CA ASN A 219 15.40 2.43 -22.97
C ASN A 219 16.59 3.19 -23.58
N ALA A 220 16.53 4.52 -23.63
CA ALA A 220 17.65 5.36 -24.09
C ALA A 220 18.88 5.24 -23.19
N VAL A 221 18.69 5.28 -21.85
CA VAL A 221 19.77 5.08 -20.87
C VAL A 221 20.38 3.67 -21.00
N GLN A 222 19.55 2.64 -21.15
CA GLN A 222 20.02 1.26 -21.35
C GLN A 222 20.79 1.10 -22.67
N ALA A 223 20.33 1.75 -23.74
CA ALA A 223 21.04 1.75 -25.02
C ALA A 223 22.41 2.45 -24.91
N ALA A 224 22.47 3.59 -24.22
CA ALA A 224 23.74 4.29 -23.97
C ALA A 224 24.73 3.46 -23.16
N LEU A 225 24.26 2.81 -22.08
CA LEU A 225 25.08 1.91 -21.27
C LEU A 225 25.59 0.71 -22.05
N ARG A 226 24.76 0.13 -22.94
CA ARG A 226 25.18 -0.98 -23.80
C ARG A 226 26.27 -0.52 -24.78
N ALA A 227 26.09 0.62 -25.44
CA ALA A 227 27.09 1.18 -26.35
C ALA A 227 28.42 1.46 -25.63
N GLU A 228 28.38 2.03 -24.43
CA GLU A 228 29.59 2.27 -23.60
C GLU A 228 30.28 0.93 -23.23
N ASN A 229 29.53 -0.09 -22.84
CA ASN A 229 30.08 -1.40 -22.52
C ASN A 229 30.65 -2.11 -23.77
N GLU A 230 30.04 -1.95 -24.94
CA GLU A 230 30.57 -2.47 -26.22
C GLU A 230 31.92 -1.83 -26.56
N VAL A 231 32.01 -0.49 -26.40
CA VAL A 231 33.30 0.21 -26.60
C VAL A 231 34.37 -0.30 -25.64
N LYS A 232 34.07 -0.40 -24.34
CA LYS A 232 35.01 -0.92 -23.34
C LYS A 232 35.44 -2.37 -23.63
N THR A 233 34.49 -3.18 -24.10
CA THR A 233 34.76 -4.58 -24.47
C THR A 233 35.65 -4.66 -25.69
N ALA A 234 35.38 -3.83 -26.74
CA ALA A 234 36.21 -3.77 -27.93
C ALA A 234 37.63 -3.29 -27.63
N GLU A 235 37.78 -2.25 -26.77
CA GLU A 235 39.10 -1.79 -26.29
C GLU A 235 39.86 -2.88 -25.52
N ALA A 236 39.17 -3.59 -24.63
CA ALA A 236 39.78 -4.69 -23.89
C ALA A 236 40.22 -5.83 -24.80
N GLN A 237 39.40 -6.19 -25.79
CA GLN A 237 39.77 -7.19 -26.80
C GLN A 237 40.93 -6.75 -27.69
N ALA A 238 40.97 -5.47 -28.07
CA ALA A 238 42.13 -4.94 -28.81
C ALA A 238 43.40 -5.02 -27.99
N LYS A 239 43.39 -4.63 -26.72
CA LYS A 239 44.52 -4.75 -25.80
C LYS A 239 44.97 -6.20 -25.62
N ILE A 240 44.05 -7.13 -25.49
CA ILE A 240 44.34 -8.57 -25.40
C ILE A 240 45.03 -9.07 -26.68
N LYS A 241 44.52 -8.70 -27.86
CA LYS A 241 45.14 -9.06 -29.13
C LYS A 241 46.54 -8.52 -29.28
N VAL A 242 46.81 -7.28 -28.91
CA VAL A 242 48.14 -6.68 -28.93
C VAL A 242 49.05 -7.40 -27.97
N ALA A 243 48.65 -7.59 -26.71
CA ALA A 243 49.45 -8.29 -25.71
C ALA A 243 49.75 -9.75 -26.12
N THR A 244 48.80 -10.43 -26.74
CA THR A 244 48.98 -11.80 -27.25
C THR A 244 49.97 -11.81 -28.41
N ALA A 245 49.90 -10.86 -29.35
CA ALA A 245 50.84 -10.76 -30.47
C ALA A 245 52.25 -10.42 -29.97
N GLU A 246 52.41 -9.51 -29.05
CA GLU A 246 53.68 -9.19 -28.42
C GLU A 246 54.27 -10.40 -27.66
N GLY A 247 53.45 -11.09 -26.88
CA GLY A 247 53.86 -12.32 -26.17
C GLY A 247 54.33 -13.42 -27.12
N ASN A 248 53.58 -13.64 -28.23
CA ASN A 248 53.98 -14.60 -29.26
C ASN A 248 55.30 -14.21 -29.96
N ALA A 249 55.44 -12.94 -30.32
CA ALA A 249 56.67 -12.45 -30.94
C ALA A 249 57.88 -12.60 -29.97
N GLN A 250 57.69 -12.27 -28.69
CA GLN A 250 58.76 -12.46 -27.69
C GLN A 250 59.09 -13.92 -27.46
N ALA A 251 58.10 -14.80 -27.46
CA ALA A 251 58.31 -16.26 -27.35
C ALA A 251 59.11 -16.81 -28.57
N MET A 252 58.75 -16.38 -29.79
CA MET A 252 59.49 -16.75 -31.00
C MET A 252 60.95 -16.25 -30.97
N LEU A 253 61.18 -15.00 -30.55
CA LEU A 253 62.52 -14.44 -30.39
C LEU A 253 63.33 -15.18 -29.37
N THR A 254 62.73 -15.57 -28.25
CA THR A 254 63.38 -16.31 -27.18
C THR A 254 63.74 -17.72 -27.61
N SER A 255 62.82 -18.40 -28.34
CA SER A 255 63.05 -19.72 -28.93
C SER A 255 64.18 -19.70 -29.95
N ALA A 256 64.12 -18.73 -30.88
CA ALA A 256 65.18 -18.58 -31.91
C ALA A 256 66.56 -18.29 -31.31
N LYS A 257 66.62 -17.43 -30.23
CA LYS A 257 67.86 -17.19 -29.48
C LYS A 257 68.40 -18.46 -28.81
N ALA A 258 67.49 -19.21 -28.16
CA ALA A 258 67.86 -20.46 -27.49
C ALA A 258 68.33 -21.50 -28.49
N GLU A 259 67.71 -21.62 -29.65
CA GLU A 259 68.16 -22.50 -30.74
C GLU A 259 69.52 -22.07 -31.33
N ALA A 260 69.69 -20.77 -31.57
CA ALA A 260 71.00 -20.26 -32.05
C ALA A 260 72.12 -20.50 -31.05
N GLU A 261 71.87 -20.31 -29.75
CA GLU A 261 72.84 -20.56 -28.71
C GLU A 261 73.15 -22.08 -28.59
N SER A 262 72.12 -22.93 -28.65
CA SER A 262 72.29 -24.40 -28.70
C SER A 262 73.11 -24.83 -29.91
N ASN A 263 72.81 -24.27 -31.06
CA ASN A 263 73.56 -24.59 -32.27
C ASN A 263 75.03 -24.10 -32.18
N ARG A 264 75.25 -22.91 -31.60
CA ARG A 264 76.61 -22.41 -31.33
C ARG A 264 77.41 -23.30 -30.36
N MET A 265 76.77 -23.74 -29.30
CA MET A 265 77.39 -24.69 -28.34
C MET A 265 77.68 -26.05 -29.03
N LYS A 266 76.75 -26.53 -29.85
CA LYS A 266 76.99 -27.79 -30.66
C LYS A 266 78.20 -27.63 -31.62
N GLN A 267 78.28 -26.51 -32.31
CA GLN A 267 79.41 -26.22 -33.21
C GLN A 267 80.77 -26.17 -32.46
N GLN A 268 80.77 -25.58 -31.24
CA GLN A 268 81.98 -25.50 -30.44
C GLN A 268 82.43 -26.89 -29.86
N THR A 269 81.46 -27.75 -29.61
CA THR A 269 81.71 -29.09 -29.02
C THR A 269 81.79 -30.20 -30.07
N LEU A 270 81.40 -29.96 -31.30
CA LEU A 270 81.49 -30.95 -32.41
C LEU A 270 82.92 -31.10 -32.87
N THR A 271 83.56 -32.02 -32.30
CA THR A 271 84.86 -32.55 -32.84
C THR A 271 84.54 -33.61 -33.93
N PRO A 272 85.39 -33.80 -34.96
CA PRO A 272 85.21 -34.85 -35.98
C PRO A 272 84.90 -36.23 -35.38
N LEU A 273 85.43 -36.54 -34.25
CA LEU A 273 85.25 -37.81 -33.56
C LEU A 273 83.85 -37.94 -32.97
N LEU A 274 83.27 -36.87 -32.48
CA LEU A 274 81.90 -36.83 -31.88
C LEU A 274 80.86 -36.97 -32.94
N LEU A 275 81.05 -36.35 -34.12
CA LEU A 275 80.18 -36.50 -35.32
C LEU A 275 80.17 -37.93 -35.81
N GLN A 276 81.32 -38.62 -35.82
CA GLN A 276 81.36 -40.01 -36.16
C GLN A 276 80.61 -40.88 -35.18
N LEU A 277 80.71 -40.63 -33.92
CA LEU A 277 80.07 -41.40 -32.85
C LEU A 277 78.55 -41.24 -32.91
N GLU A 278 78.01 -40.01 -33.18
CA GLU A 278 76.59 -39.72 -33.36
C GLU A 278 76.03 -40.36 -34.61
N TYR A 279 76.84 -40.40 -35.66
CA TYR A 279 76.48 -41.09 -36.90
C TYR A 279 76.40 -42.61 -36.71
N ILE A 280 77.30 -43.18 -35.94
CA ILE A 280 77.31 -44.62 -35.59
C ILE A 280 76.10 -44.96 -34.73
N ASN A 281 75.74 -44.10 -33.76
CA ASN A 281 74.54 -44.27 -32.89
C ASN A 281 73.20 -44.17 -33.63
N LYS A 282 73.15 -43.42 -34.69
CA LYS A 282 71.94 -43.28 -35.52
C LYS A 282 71.91 -44.25 -36.72
N TRP A 283 72.97 -45.03 -36.90
CA TRP A 283 73.00 -45.99 -38.00
C TRP A 283 72.18 -47.23 -37.71
N ASP A 284 71.29 -47.57 -38.64
CA ASP A 284 70.35 -48.70 -38.54
C ASP A 284 71.02 -50.06 -38.87
N GLY A 285 72.30 -50.10 -39.05
CA GLY A 285 73.05 -51.30 -39.34
C GLY A 285 73.00 -51.79 -40.79
N LYS A 286 72.36 -51.08 -41.69
CA LYS A 286 72.22 -51.47 -43.08
C LYS A 286 73.09 -50.62 -44.01
N LEU A 287 73.85 -51.29 -44.86
CA LEU A 287 74.54 -50.56 -45.95
C LEU A 287 73.56 -50.10 -47.02
N PRO A 288 73.74 -48.89 -47.55
CA PRO A 288 72.86 -48.43 -48.65
C PRO A 288 73.02 -49.35 -49.90
N VAL A 289 71.93 -49.85 -50.36
CA VAL A 289 71.83 -50.80 -51.51
C VAL A 289 72.24 -50.13 -52.82
N TYR A 290 72.21 -48.84 -52.90
CA TYR A 290 72.66 -48.04 -54.06
C TYR A 290 73.28 -46.72 -53.53
N GLY A 291 74.53 -46.51 -53.96
CA GLY A 291 75.31 -45.27 -53.68
C GLY A 291 76.71 -45.49 -53.23
N THR A 292 77.57 -44.47 -53.27
CA THR A 292 78.93 -44.48 -52.77
C THR A 292 78.89 -44.49 -51.25
N VAL A 293 79.72 -45.34 -50.62
CA VAL A 293 79.90 -45.35 -49.18
C VAL A 293 80.21 -43.94 -48.66
N PRO A 294 79.53 -43.45 -47.66
CA PRO A 294 79.77 -42.12 -47.12
C PRO A 294 81.26 -41.91 -46.84
N GLN A 295 81.81 -40.80 -47.28
CA GLN A 295 83.30 -40.54 -47.22
C GLN A 295 83.83 -40.58 -45.78
N MET A 296 83.03 -40.55 -44.76
CA MET A 296 83.40 -40.66 -43.35
C MET A 296 84.05 -42.01 -42.99
N PHE A 297 83.79 -43.09 -43.74
CA PHE A 297 84.35 -44.41 -43.47
C PHE A 297 85.64 -44.66 -44.30
N LYS A 298 86.09 -43.75 -45.16
CA LYS A 298 87.30 -43.90 -45.96
C LYS A 298 88.60 -43.67 -45.18
N ASN A 299 88.56 -43.07 -44.03
CA ASN A 299 89.71 -42.70 -43.21
C ASN A 299 89.89 -43.55 -41.92
N ILE A 300 89.23 -44.70 -41.81
CA ILE A 300 89.38 -45.65 -40.75
C ILE A 300 90.31 -46.78 -41.29
N GLN A 301 91.57 -46.46 -41.38
CA GLN A 301 92.64 -47.42 -41.47
C GLN A 301 93.75 -47.07 -40.47
#